data_45c567a594e3481f85335da004319a28
#
_entry.id   45c567a594e3481f85335da004319a28
#
_cell.length_a   1.000
_cell.length_b   1.000
_cell.length_c   1.000
_cell.angle_alpha   90.00
_cell.angle_beta   90.00
_cell.angle_gamma   90.00
#
_symmetry.space_group_name_H-M   'P 1'
#
loop_
_entity.id
_entity.type
_entity.pdbx_description
1 polymer ?
#
loop_
_entity_poly.entity_id
_entity_poly.type
_entity_poly.pdbx_seq_one_letter_code
_entity_poly.pdbx_strand_id
1 'polypeptide(L)' 'MRIPLKKINRALKKRFGGRVQAVVERGVLVLRGSAEDWDGVVAAGRLAASPKSRWYTVNEVTWPGAAQRQPKPVPQT' A
#
# COMPACT_ATOMS: atom_id res chain seq x y z
N MET A 1 4.54 -13.10 -15.94
CA MET A 1 4.56 -11.72 -15.65
C MET A 1 5.45 -11.41 -14.48
N ARG A 2 6.20 -10.35 -14.55
CA ARG A 2 7.14 -10.07 -13.52
C ARG A 2 6.82 -8.76 -12.83
N ILE A 3 6.74 -8.78 -11.52
CA ILE A 3 6.50 -7.59 -10.74
C ILE A 3 7.86 -6.93 -10.47
N PRO A 4 8.04 -5.66 -10.86
CA PRO A 4 9.33 -4.98 -10.66
C PRO A 4 9.49 -4.53 -9.21
N LEU A 5 9.69 -5.50 -8.32
CA LEU A 5 9.71 -5.25 -6.89
C LEU A 5 10.79 -4.27 -6.45
N LYS A 6 11.99 -4.38 -6.98
CA LYS A 6 13.05 -3.47 -6.58
C LYS A 6 12.75 -2.04 -6.96
N LYS A 7 12.16 -1.86 -8.13
CA LYS A 7 11.85 -0.53 -8.60
C LYS A 7 10.74 0.07 -7.75
N ILE A 8 9.75 -0.74 -7.42
CA ILE A 8 8.64 -0.30 -6.58
C ILE A 8 9.13 0.09 -5.20
N ASN A 9 9.97 -0.77 -4.60
CA ASN A 9 10.49 -0.47 -3.27
C ASN A 9 11.40 0.74 -3.27
N ARG A 10 12.11 0.99 -4.36
CA ARG A 10 12.94 2.19 -4.45
C ARG A 10 12.06 3.43 -4.44
N ALA A 11 10.98 3.42 -5.19
CA ALA A 11 10.06 4.56 -5.22
C ALA A 11 9.39 4.76 -3.87
N LEU A 12 9.01 3.68 -3.21
CA LEU A 12 8.39 3.77 -1.90
C LEU A 12 9.37 4.31 -0.87
N LYS A 13 10.62 3.87 -0.92
CA LYS A 13 11.60 4.35 0.02
C LYS A 13 11.87 5.83 -0.18
N LYS A 14 11.88 6.27 -1.43
CA LYS A 14 12.14 7.66 -1.72
C LYS A 14 11.01 8.54 -1.18
N ARG A 15 9.78 8.06 -1.26
CA ARG A 15 8.65 8.84 -0.80
C ARG A 15 8.40 8.71 0.69
N PHE A 16 8.54 7.52 1.25
CA PHE A 16 8.17 7.24 2.63
C PHE A 16 9.34 6.94 3.56
N GLY A 17 10.56 6.94 3.03
CA GLY A 17 11.73 6.76 3.88
C GLY A 17 11.83 5.42 4.55
N GLY A 18 11.33 4.38 3.93
CA GLY A 18 11.42 3.04 4.52
C GLY A 18 10.24 2.65 5.37
N ARG A 19 9.28 3.55 5.55
CA ARG A 19 8.11 3.23 6.37
C ARG A 19 7.10 2.37 5.65
N VAL A 20 7.18 2.29 4.34
CA VAL A 20 6.30 1.48 3.53
C VAL A 20 7.14 0.59 2.65
N GLN A 21 6.80 -0.69 2.58
CA GLN A 21 7.53 -1.65 1.79
C GLN A 21 6.58 -2.49 0.97
N ALA A 22 7.07 -3.03 -0.12
CA ALA A 22 6.29 -3.93 -0.95
C ALA A 22 6.93 -5.30 -0.94
N VAL A 23 6.10 -6.33 -0.88
CA VAL A 23 6.56 -7.70 -0.96
C VAL A 23 5.64 -8.44 -1.91
N VAL A 24 6.09 -9.57 -2.43
CA VAL A 24 5.25 -10.37 -3.31
C VAL A 24 4.89 -11.64 -2.55
N GLU A 25 3.60 -11.90 -2.43
CA GLU A 25 3.12 -13.09 -1.78
C GLU A 25 2.12 -13.78 -2.68
N ARG A 26 2.43 -14.99 -3.09
CA ARG A 26 1.54 -15.77 -3.96
C ARG A 26 1.17 -15.03 -5.24
N GLY A 27 2.15 -14.34 -5.82
CA GLY A 27 1.92 -13.64 -7.08
C GLY A 27 1.21 -12.31 -6.95
N VAL A 28 0.95 -11.87 -5.70
CA VAL A 28 0.27 -10.61 -5.46
C VAL A 28 1.24 -9.65 -4.80
N LEU A 29 1.20 -8.40 -5.20
CA LEU A 29 2.04 -7.40 -4.59
C LEU A 29 1.31 -6.86 -3.36
N VAL A 30 1.96 -6.95 -2.21
CA VAL A 30 1.37 -6.51 -0.95
C VAL A 30 2.19 -5.36 -0.40
N LEU A 31 1.53 -4.25 -0.07
CA LEU A 31 2.19 -3.10 0.53
C LEU A 31 1.95 -3.14 2.02
N ARG A 32 3.01 -2.97 2.78
CA ARG A 32 2.93 -2.97 4.24
C ARG A 32 3.71 -1.83 4.83
N GLY A 33 3.30 -1.38 5.98
CA GLY A 33 3.97 -0.31 6.68
C GLY A 33 2.99 0.73 7.14
N SER A 34 3.46 1.96 7.29
CA SER A 34 2.61 3.03 7.78
C SER A 34 2.86 4.31 7.02
N ALA A 35 1.81 5.08 6.85
CA ALA A 35 1.87 6.39 6.25
C ALA A 35 1.37 7.38 7.28
N GLU A 36 1.55 8.66 7.03
CA GLU A 36 1.15 9.66 8.00
C GLU A 36 -0.35 9.93 7.95
N ASP A 37 -0.96 9.73 6.82
CA ASP A 37 -2.38 9.99 6.66
C ASP A 37 -2.93 9.15 5.52
N TRP A 38 -4.21 9.31 5.27
CA TRP A 38 -4.88 8.57 4.22
C TRP A 38 -4.30 8.87 2.83
N ASP A 39 -3.93 10.13 2.59
CA ASP A 39 -3.37 10.48 1.30
C ASP A 39 -2.07 9.71 1.06
N GLY A 40 -1.31 9.45 2.10
CA GLY A 40 -0.11 8.65 1.99
C GLY A 40 -0.42 7.22 1.60
N VAL A 41 -1.49 6.66 2.17
CA VAL A 41 -1.91 5.30 1.85
C VAL A 41 -2.27 5.22 0.36
N VAL A 42 -3.01 6.19 -0.13
CA VAL A 42 -3.41 6.22 -1.53
C VAL A 42 -2.19 6.39 -2.43
N ALA A 43 -1.26 7.25 -2.03
CA ALA A 43 -0.05 7.47 -2.81
C ALA A 43 0.78 6.19 -2.90
N ALA A 44 0.87 5.43 -1.82
CA ALA A 44 1.61 4.18 -1.84
C ALA A 44 0.98 3.21 -2.86
N GLY A 45 -0.32 3.14 -2.86
CA GLY A 45 -1.02 2.27 -3.81
C GLY A 45 -0.75 2.69 -5.25
N ARG A 46 -0.71 3.97 -5.51
CA ARG A 46 -0.47 4.46 -6.86
C ARG A 46 0.96 4.25 -7.32
N LEU A 47 1.91 4.29 -6.38
CA LEU A 47 3.29 4.03 -6.74
C LEU A 47 3.48 2.56 -7.09
N ALA A 48 2.75 1.68 -6.43
CA ALA A 48 2.90 0.26 -6.64
C ALA A 48 2.11 -0.26 -7.84
N ALA A 49 1.01 0.40 -8.16
CA ALA A 49 0.14 -0.09 -9.21
C ALA A 49 -0.24 1.06 -10.14
N SER A 50 0.29 1.06 -11.33
CA SER A 50 -0.09 2.05 -12.30
C SER A 50 -1.22 1.47 -13.14
N PRO A 51 -1.89 2.26 -13.93
CA PRO A 51 -2.94 1.76 -14.81
C PRO A 51 -2.47 0.67 -15.76
N LYS A 52 -1.16 0.62 -16.00
CA LYS A 52 -0.62 -0.37 -16.90
C LYS A 52 -0.12 -1.61 -16.19
N SER A 53 -0.29 -1.66 -14.88
CA SER A 53 0.17 -2.82 -14.14
C SER A 53 -0.67 -4.04 -14.45
N ARG A 54 -0.02 -5.17 -14.51
CA ARG A 54 -0.73 -6.41 -14.77
C ARG A 54 -0.73 -7.33 -13.58
N TRP A 55 -0.44 -6.81 -12.41
CA TRP A 55 -0.47 -7.61 -11.20
C TRP A 55 -1.48 -7.03 -10.25
N TYR A 56 -1.92 -7.85 -9.32
CA TYR A 56 -2.83 -7.38 -8.30
C TYR A 56 -2.03 -6.78 -7.16
N THR A 57 -2.55 -5.73 -6.58
CA THR A 57 -1.90 -5.06 -5.46
C THR A 57 -2.88 -5.00 -4.30
N VAL A 58 -2.39 -5.39 -3.13
CA VAL A 58 -3.16 -5.29 -1.90
C VAL A 58 -2.47 -4.25 -1.04
N ASN A 59 -3.19 -3.23 -0.64
CA ASN A 59 -2.61 -2.15 0.14
C ASN A 59 -2.98 -2.30 1.60
N GLU A 60 -2.02 -2.77 2.39
CA GLU A 60 -2.22 -2.96 3.82
C GLU A 60 -1.49 -1.89 4.62
N VAL A 61 -1.22 -0.76 4.02
CA VAL A 61 -0.55 0.34 4.70
C VAL A 61 -1.53 0.95 5.72
N THR A 62 -1.04 1.21 6.92
CA THR A 62 -1.87 1.80 7.95
C THR A 62 -1.52 3.26 8.14
N TRP A 63 -2.37 4.00 8.83
CA TRP A 63 -2.10 5.40 9.16
C TRP A 63 -2.73 5.67 10.53
N PRO A 64 -2.25 6.69 11.23
CA PRO A 64 -2.70 6.90 12.62
C PRO A 64 -4.20 7.03 12.81
N GLY A 65 -4.93 7.50 11.85
CA GLY A 65 -6.36 7.64 11.98
C GLY A 65 -7.16 6.44 11.53
N ALA A 66 -6.50 5.38 11.12
CA ALA A 66 -7.20 4.25 10.53
C ALA A 66 -8.27 3.66 11.42
N ALA A 67 -7.95 3.44 12.67
CA ALA A 67 -8.91 2.81 13.55
C ALA A 67 -10.08 3.72 13.84
N GLN A 68 -9.87 4.99 13.80
CA GLN A 68 -10.92 5.89 14.10
C GLN A 68 -11.77 6.24 12.93
N ARG A 69 -11.19 6.22 11.76
CA ARG A 69 -11.94 6.52 10.61
C ARG A 69 -12.55 5.34 9.99
N GLN A 70 -12.18 4.16 10.36
CA GLN A 70 -12.71 3.02 9.82
C GLN A 70 -14.13 2.95 10.09
N PRO A 71 -14.91 2.79 9.20
CA PRO A 71 -16.29 2.71 9.38
C PRO A 71 -16.53 1.56 10.21
N LYS A 72 -17.02 1.68 11.25
CA LYS A 72 -17.30 0.69 12.01
C LYS A 72 -18.19 -0.14 11.39
N PRO A 73 -18.05 -1.17 11.41
CA PRO A 73 -18.88 -2.13 10.85
C PRO A 73 -20.09 -1.92 11.54
N VAL A 74 -20.61 -1.43 11.39
CA VAL A 74 -21.64 -1.28 11.90
C VAL A 74 -22.26 -2.16 12.31
N PRO A 75 -22.52 -2.32 12.92
CA PRO A 75 -23.08 -3.23 13.41
C PRO A 75 -24.16 -3.34 12.98
N GLN A 76 -24.26 -3.35 12.71
CA GLN A 76 -25.00 -3.51 12.46
C GLN A 76 -25.77 -3.86 12.97
N THR A 77 -26.03 -3.84 13.14
CA THR A 77 -26.83 -4.09 13.65
C THR A 77 -27.34 -3.99 13.55
#